data_a6560f681e03462e2bcf14dfcb3d8a9e
#
_entry.id   a6560f681e03462e2bcf14dfcb3d8a9e
#
_cell.length_a   1.000
_cell.length_b   1.000
_cell.length_c   1.000
_cell.angle_alpha   90.00
_cell.angle_beta   90.00
_cell.angle_gamma   90.00
#
_symmetry.space_group_name_H-M   'P 1'
#
loop_
_entity.id
_entity.type
_entity.pdbx_description
1 polymer ?
#
loop_
_entity_poly.entity_id
_entity_poly.type
_entity_poly.pdbx_seq_one_letter_code
_entity_poly.pdbx_strand_id
1 'polypeptide(L)'
;EREGVLVANRVEPNKRPRSSMAPTIVFDKSGVPILAIGSPGGSRIICYVAKSLIGILDWGMSPDRAIAQANLCKRNKASGIEKETLLYELKEQLSTMGHEVVSREMTSGLHVIFRSGDKLIGAADPRREGTVAGQ
;
A
#
# COMPACT_ATOMS: atom_id res chain seq x y z
N GLU A 1 -18.88 -5.14 -19.84
CA GLU A 1 -19.16 -3.76 -20.29
C GLU A 1 -19.77 -2.96 -19.14
N ARG A 2 -19.39 -1.72 -19.03
CA ARG A 2 -20.08 -0.74 -18.21
C ARG A 2 -20.42 0.43 -19.12
N GLU A 3 -21.70 0.76 -19.24
CA GLU A 3 -22.17 1.89 -20.06
C GLU A 3 -21.68 1.83 -21.52
N GLY A 4 -21.67 0.65 -22.13
CA GLY A 4 -21.17 0.43 -23.49
C GLY A 4 -19.64 0.43 -23.65
N VAL A 5 -18.89 0.69 -22.60
CA VAL A 5 -17.42 0.69 -22.63
C VAL A 5 -16.86 -0.66 -22.23
N LEU A 6 -15.92 -1.18 -23.02
CA LEU A 6 -15.21 -2.43 -22.71
C LEU A 6 -14.31 -2.26 -21.49
N VAL A 7 -14.51 -3.11 -20.48
CA VAL A 7 -13.68 -3.08 -19.25
C VAL A 7 -12.47 -4.00 -19.39
N ALA A 8 -11.38 -3.63 -18.74
CA ALA A 8 -10.10 -4.33 -18.84
C ALA A 8 -10.20 -5.82 -18.44
N ASN A 9 -11.02 -6.15 -17.43
CA ASN A 9 -11.17 -7.51 -16.90
C ASN A 9 -12.43 -8.25 -17.42
N ARG A 10 -12.97 -7.85 -18.59
CA ARG A 10 -14.05 -8.62 -19.20
C ARG A 10 -13.58 -10.03 -19.53
N VAL A 11 -14.46 -10.99 -19.45
CA VAL A 11 -14.17 -12.39 -19.79
C VAL A 11 -14.03 -12.52 -21.30
N GLU A 12 -12.88 -13.06 -21.74
CA GLU A 12 -12.58 -13.36 -23.15
C GLU A 12 -11.59 -14.52 -23.25
N PRO A 13 -11.68 -15.34 -24.30
CA PRO A 13 -10.67 -16.38 -24.57
C PRO A 13 -9.27 -15.76 -24.73
N ASN A 14 -8.25 -16.48 -24.24
CA ASN A 14 -6.83 -16.12 -24.34
C ASN A 14 -6.45 -14.77 -23.70
N LYS A 15 -7.29 -14.23 -22.84
CA LYS A 15 -7.05 -12.97 -22.15
C LYS A 15 -6.67 -13.21 -20.69
N ARG A 16 -5.58 -12.58 -20.24
CA ARG A 16 -5.21 -12.54 -18.83
C ARG A 16 -5.96 -11.41 -18.12
N PRO A 17 -6.43 -11.62 -16.88
CA PRO A 17 -7.00 -10.54 -16.09
C PRO A 17 -5.91 -9.49 -15.76
N ARG A 18 -6.32 -8.24 -15.74
CA ARG A 18 -5.48 -7.16 -15.20
C ARG A 18 -5.41 -7.31 -13.68
N SER A 19 -4.19 -7.36 -13.13
CA SER A 19 -3.95 -7.41 -11.70
C SER A 19 -3.04 -6.27 -11.25
N SER A 20 -3.28 -5.75 -10.05
CA SER A 20 -2.38 -4.84 -9.32
C SER A 20 -1.90 -5.48 -8.02
N MET A 21 -2.07 -6.78 -7.86
CA MET A 21 -1.49 -7.50 -6.72
C MET A 21 0.01 -7.32 -6.69
N ALA A 22 0.55 -6.96 -5.54
CA ALA A 22 1.97 -6.71 -5.33
C ALA A 22 2.44 -7.36 -4.01
N PRO A 23 2.28 -8.71 -3.86
CA PRO A 23 2.91 -9.38 -2.75
C PRO A 23 4.43 -9.25 -2.90
N THR A 24 5.12 -8.87 -1.84
CA THR A 24 6.54 -8.55 -1.91
C THR A 24 7.30 -9.28 -0.81
N ILE A 25 8.42 -9.90 -1.17
CA ILE A 25 9.40 -10.46 -0.23
C ILE A 25 10.72 -9.73 -0.49
N VAL A 26 11.32 -9.23 0.58
CA VAL A 26 12.64 -8.59 0.55
C VAL A 26 13.67 -9.53 1.12
N PHE A 27 14.80 -9.64 0.45
CA PHE A 27 15.95 -10.42 0.88
C PHE A 27 17.11 -9.49 1.23
N ASP A 28 17.92 -9.89 2.18
CA ASP A 28 19.20 -9.23 2.44
C ASP A 28 20.25 -9.59 1.38
N LYS A 29 21.45 -9.03 1.52
CA LYS A 29 22.57 -9.29 0.59
C LYS A 29 23.06 -10.74 0.58
N SER A 30 22.76 -11.51 1.61
CA SER A 30 23.10 -12.94 1.71
C SER A 30 21.98 -13.85 1.18
N GLY A 31 20.88 -13.29 0.71
CA GLY A 31 19.74 -14.05 0.19
C GLY A 31 18.77 -14.54 1.27
N VAL A 32 18.87 -14.03 2.49
CA VAL A 32 17.94 -14.36 3.56
C VAL A 32 16.71 -13.47 3.49
N PRO A 33 15.49 -14.01 3.55
CA PRO A 33 14.28 -13.19 3.56
C PRO A 33 14.18 -12.40 4.87
N ILE A 34 14.04 -11.09 4.75
CA ILE A 34 13.95 -10.16 5.88
C ILE A 34 12.61 -9.49 6.04
N LEU A 35 11.79 -9.48 4.99
CA LEU A 35 10.46 -8.88 5.05
C LEU A 35 9.52 -9.56 4.05
N ALA A 36 8.29 -9.81 4.47
CA ALA A 36 7.17 -10.18 3.61
C ALA A 36 6.00 -9.23 3.85
N ILE A 37 5.41 -8.68 2.78
CA ILE A 37 4.33 -7.70 2.88
C ILE A 37 3.32 -7.87 1.74
N GLY A 38 2.07 -7.62 2.04
CA GLY A 38 0.98 -7.58 1.06
C GLY A 38 -0.19 -6.76 1.56
N SER A 39 -1.09 -6.41 0.66
CA SER A 39 -2.32 -5.66 0.97
C SER A 39 -3.42 -5.99 -0.03
N PRO A 40 -4.69 -6.06 0.37
CA PRO A 40 -5.81 -5.81 -0.52
C PRO A 40 -5.89 -4.30 -0.87
N GLY A 41 -6.75 -3.92 -1.83
CA GLY A 41 -6.94 -2.50 -2.16
C GLY A 41 -7.06 -2.22 -3.67
N GLY A 42 -7.20 -3.27 -4.48
CA GLY A 42 -7.35 -3.16 -5.93
C GLY A 42 -6.17 -2.39 -6.54
N SER A 43 -6.47 -1.41 -7.35
CA SER A 43 -5.44 -0.66 -8.08
C SER A 43 -4.54 0.25 -7.22
N ARG A 44 -4.76 0.35 -5.91
CA ARG A 44 -3.92 1.11 -4.98
C ARG A 44 -2.96 0.23 -4.19
N ILE A 45 -3.02 -1.09 -4.33
CA ILE A 45 -2.16 -2.04 -3.62
C ILE A 45 -0.68 -1.65 -3.75
N ILE A 46 -0.24 -1.30 -4.95
CA ILE A 46 1.15 -0.92 -5.22
C ILE A 46 1.58 0.28 -4.36
N CYS A 47 0.72 1.31 -4.25
CA CYS A 47 1.01 2.49 -3.42
C CYS A 47 1.12 2.13 -1.94
N TYR A 48 0.22 1.28 -1.44
CA TYR A 48 0.19 0.86 -0.05
C TYR A 48 1.46 0.07 0.32
N VAL A 49 1.82 -0.90 -0.51
CA VAL A 49 3.02 -1.71 -0.31
C VAL A 49 4.27 -0.85 -0.40
N ALA A 50 4.41 -0.02 -1.46
CA ALA A 50 5.58 0.83 -1.67
C ALA A 50 5.81 1.81 -0.50
N LYS A 51 4.75 2.51 -0.04
CA LYS A 51 4.83 3.42 1.11
C LYS A 51 5.41 2.71 2.34
N SER A 52 4.91 1.51 2.63
CA SER A 52 5.30 0.77 3.82
C SER A 52 6.71 0.20 3.71
N LEU A 53 7.12 -0.24 2.52
CA LEU A 53 8.50 -0.65 2.26
C LEU A 53 9.48 0.50 2.51
N ILE A 54 9.21 1.68 1.97
CA ILE A 54 10.04 2.87 2.19
C ILE A 54 10.07 3.22 3.68
N GLY A 55 8.92 3.18 4.36
CA GLY A 55 8.86 3.43 5.80
C GLY A 55 9.75 2.50 6.62
N ILE A 56 9.73 1.20 6.32
CA ILE A 56 10.51 0.20 7.06
C ILE A 56 11.98 0.23 6.65
N LEU A 57 12.29 0.22 5.35
CA LEU A 57 13.64 -0.03 4.85
C LEU A 57 14.49 1.23 4.78
N ASP A 58 13.92 2.37 4.40
CA ASP A 58 14.67 3.62 4.21
C ASP A 58 14.57 4.53 5.45
N TRP A 59 13.41 4.58 6.09
CA TRP A 59 13.20 5.46 7.25
C TRP A 59 13.34 4.76 8.60
N GLY A 60 13.58 3.44 8.61
CA GLY A 60 13.79 2.65 9.84
C GLY A 60 12.58 2.62 10.78
N MET A 61 11.37 2.79 10.23
CA MET A 61 10.16 2.73 11.04
C MET A 61 9.87 1.29 11.48
N SER A 62 9.26 1.14 12.65
CA SER A 62 8.69 -0.16 13.03
C SER A 62 7.56 -0.56 12.07
N PRO A 63 7.35 -1.86 11.82
CA PRO A 63 6.33 -2.34 10.88
C PRO A 63 4.94 -1.78 11.13
N ASP A 64 4.50 -1.74 12.40
CA ASP A 64 3.21 -1.19 12.82
C ASP A 64 3.07 0.30 12.46
N ARG A 65 4.09 1.10 12.71
CA ARG A 65 4.10 2.53 12.36
C ARG A 65 4.10 2.75 10.85
N ALA A 66 4.88 1.97 10.11
CA ALA A 66 4.97 2.09 8.66
C ALA A 66 3.65 1.77 7.95
N ILE A 67 2.93 0.72 8.37
CA ILE A 67 1.63 0.39 7.77
C ILE A 67 0.51 1.34 8.21
N ALA A 68 0.58 1.88 9.43
CA ALA A 68 -0.40 2.83 9.95
C ALA A 68 -0.29 4.24 9.34
N GLN A 69 0.83 4.58 8.69
CA GLN A 69 0.98 5.87 8.01
C GLN A 69 -0.18 6.16 7.06
N ALA A 70 -0.53 7.43 6.93
CA ALA A 70 -1.52 7.90 5.99
C ALA A 70 -1.19 7.47 4.54
N ASN A 71 -2.22 7.07 3.82
CA ASN A 71 -2.09 6.60 2.44
C ASN A 71 -2.07 7.75 1.44
N LEU A 72 -1.16 7.67 0.50
CA LEU A 72 -1.08 8.56 -0.66
C LEU A 72 -0.90 7.71 -1.92
N CYS A 73 -1.62 8.04 -2.99
CA CYS A 73 -1.48 7.32 -4.25
C CYS A 73 -1.76 8.21 -5.45
N LYS A 74 -0.78 8.35 -6.34
CA LYS A 74 -0.94 9.00 -7.65
C LYS A 74 -0.97 7.94 -8.75
N ARG A 75 -2.02 8.00 -9.59
CA ARG A 75 -2.25 7.06 -10.70
C ARG A 75 -2.66 7.82 -11.95
N ASN A 76 -1.73 8.39 -12.70
CA ASN A 76 -1.95 9.09 -13.98
C ASN A 76 -3.03 10.22 -13.97
N LYS A 77 -3.61 10.53 -12.84
CA LYS A 77 -4.61 11.58 -12.59
C LYS A 77 -4.26 12.31 -11.29
N ALA A 78 -5.27 12.86 -10.63
CA ALA A 78 -5.12 13.48 -9.34
C ALA A 78 -4.41 12.57 -8.30
N SER A 79 -3.61 13.20 -7.45
CA SER A 79 -3.01 12.55 -6.28
C SER A 79 -4.12 12.31 -5.24
N GLY A 80 -4.40 11.04 -4.97
CA GLY A 80 -5.32 10.68 -3.88
C GLY A 80 -4.58 10.74 -2.55
N ILE A 81 -5.14 11.43 -1.57
CA ILE A 81 -4.69 11.44 -0.19
C ILE A 81 -5.79 10.89 0.71
N GLU A 82 -5.40 10.21 1.77
CA GLU A 82 -6.34 9.64 2.73
C GLU A 82 -7.02 10.75 3.54
N LYS A 83 -8.36 10.65 3.66
CA LYS A 83 -9.17 11.57 4.47
C LYS A 83 -8.79 11.48 5.94
N GLU A 84 -9.05 12.57 6.67
CA GLU A 84 -8.94 12.64 8.14
C GLU A 84 -7.56 12.21 8.66
N THR A 85 -6.53 12.49 7.88
CA THR A 85 -5.12 12.24 8.25
C THR A 85 -4.31 13.52 8.10
N LEU A 86 -3.09 13.53 8.65
CA LEU A 86 -2.16 14.66 8.51
C LEU A 86 -1.87 15.04 7.04
N LEU A 87 -2.02 14.09 6.10
CA LEU A 87 -1.89 14.40 4.67
C LEU A 87 -2.97 15.35 4.16
N TYR A 88 -4.13 15.38 4.82
CA TYR A 88 -5.19 16.31 4.44
C TYR A 88 -4.78 17.77 4.65
N GLU A 89 -4.02 18.07 5.69
CA GLU A 89 -3.50 19.40 5.99
C GLU A 89 -2.51 19.87 4.92
N LEU A 90 -1.82 18.95 4.24
CA LEU A 90 -0.88 19.27 3.17
C LEU A 90 -1.55 19.52 1.80
N LYS A 91 -2.88 19.37 1.71
CA LYS A 91 -3.61 19.48 0.44
C LYS A 91 -3.36 20.80 -0.27
N GLU A 92 -3.45 21.92 0.44
CA GLU A 92 -3.25 23.26 -0.14
C GLU A 92 -1.80 23.45 -0.59
N GLN A 93 -0.85 23.03 0.23
CA GLN A 93 0.57 23.11 -0.11
C GLN A 93 0.89 22.31 -1.37
N LEU A 94 0.39 21.07 -1.47
CA LEU A 94 0.57 20.24 -2.65
C LEU A 94 -0.09 20.87 -3.89
N SER A 95 -1.26 21.48 -3.74
CA SER A 95 -1.94 22.17 -4.84
C SER A 95 -1.16 23.39 -5.31
N THR A 96 -0.56 24.15 -4.42
CA THR A 96 0.32 25.28 -4.75
C THR A 96 1.56 24.84 -5.53
N MET A 97 2.05 23.62 -5.26
CA MET A 97 3.14 22.99 -6.00
C MET A 97 2.70 22.43 -7.37
N GLY A 98 1.45 22.64 -7.80
CA GLY A 98 0.92 22.19 -9.07
C GLY A 98 0.36 20.78 -9.09
N HIS A 99 0.13 20.18 -7.93
CA HIS A 99 -0.52 18.87 -7.85
C HIS A 99 -2.05 19.02 -7.80
N GLU A 100 -2.75 18.28 -8.65
CA GLU A 100 -4.18 18.04 -8.46
C GLU A 100 -4.34 17.04 -7.31
N VAL A 101 -5.01 17.43 -6.23
CA VAL A 101 -5.14 16.62 -5.01
C VAL A 101 -6.61 16.35 -4.70
N VAL A 102 -6.94 15.07 -4.49
CA VAL A 102 -8.29 14.62 -4.13
C VAL A 102 -8.22 13.82 -2.83
N SER A 103 -8.99 14.24 -1.83
CA SER A 103 -9.17 13.48 -0.59
C SER A 103 -10.13 12.30 -0.81
N ARG A 104 -9.76 11.12 -0.30
CA ARG A 104 -10.53 9.88 -0.50
C ARG A 104 -10.45 8.98 0.73
N GLU A 105 -11.46 8.15 0.90
CA GLU A 105 -11.36 6.96 1.71
C GLU A 105 -10.30 6.02 1.11
N MET A 106 -9.35 5.58 1.92
CA MET A 106 -8.30 4.65 1.51
C MET A 106 -8.17 3.52 2.54
N THR A 107 -8.81 2.42 2.27
CA THR A 107 -8.85 1.24 3.12
C THR A 107 -7.80 0.22 2.69
N SER A 108 -6.54 0.47 3.00
CA SER A 108 -5.51 -0.56 2.91
C SER A 108 -5.79 -1.69 3.92
N GLY A 109 -5.17 -2.82 3.74
CA GLY A 109 -5.25 -3.96 4.67
C GLY A 109 -3.89 -4.63 4.67
N LEU A 110 -2.87 -3.83 4.97
CA LEU A 110 -1.49 -4.28 4.97
C LEU A 110 -1.25 -5.32 6.07
N HIS A 111 -0.57 -6.39 5.69
CA HIS A 111 0.04 -7.31 6.65
C HIS A 111 1.50 -7.41 6.32
N VAL A 112 2.33 -7.37 7.35
CA VAL A 112 3.78 -7.45 7.23
C VAL A 112 4.36 -8.36 8.28
N ILE A 113 5.37 -9.12 7.88
CA ILE A 113 6.28 -9.83 8.78
C ILE A 113 7.68 -9.31 8.47
N PHE A 114 8.36 -8.81 9.48
CA PHE A 114 9.72 -8.27 9.41
C PHE A 114 10.64 -9.02 10.36
N ARG A 115 11.81 -9.41 9.87
CA ARG A 115 12.85 -10.07 10.65
C ARG A 115 13.80 -9.03 11.22
N SER A 116 13.92 -9.00 12.55
CA SER A 116 14.87 -8.17 13.28
C SER A 116 15.78 -9.07 14.11
N GLY A 117 16.97 -9.37 13.60
CA GLY A 117 17.83 -10.40 14.16
C GLY A 117 17.16 -11.77 14.13
N ASP A 118 17.03 -12.40 15.29
CA ASP A 118 16.38 -13.72 15.43
C ASP A 118 14.86 -13.63 15.69
N LYS A 119 14.30 -12.41 15.74
CA LYS A 119 12.88 -12.21 16.01
C LYS A 119 12.10 -11.92 14.72
N LEU A 120 10.88 -12.41 14.66
CA LEU A 120 9.89 -12.03 13.67
C LEU A 120 8.91 -11.04 14.30
N ILE A 121 8.74 -9.90 13.66
CA ILE A 121 7.81 -8.84 14.08
C ILE A 121 6.70 -8.79 13.05
N GLY A 122 5.48 -9.07 13.46
CA GLY A 122 4.29 -8.95 12.63
C GLY A 122 3.53 -7.66 12.89
N ALA A 123 2.86 -7.14 11.87
CA ALA A 123 1.89 -6.05 12.03
C ALA A 123 0.71 -6.21 11.06
N ALA A 124 -0.47 -5.78 11.50
CA ALA A 124 -1.70 -5.75 10.72
C ALA A 124 -2.22 -4.31 10.63
N ASP A 125 -2.76 -3.94 9.47
CA ASP A 125 -3.28 -2.61 9.17
C ASP A 125 -4.51 -2.28 10.05
N PRO A 126 -4.49 -1.17 10.79
CA PRO A 126 -5.61 -0.78 11.64
C PRO A 126 -6.89 -0.38 10.87
N ARG A 127 -6.82 -0.24 9.54
CA ARG A 127 -7.97 0.12 8.70
C ARG A 127 -8.88 -1.05 8.37
N ARG A 128 -8.45 -2.26 8.66
CA ARG A 128 -9.21 -3.49 8.46
C ARG A 128 -9.04 -4.44 9.65
N GLU A 129 -9.91 -5.42 9.66
CA GLU A 129 -9.79 -6.53 10.60
C GLU A 129 -8.51 -7.31 10.32
N GLY A 130 -7.76 -7.57 11.34
CA GLY A 130 -6.54 -8.34 11.28
C GLY A 130 -5.85 -8.32 12.63
N THR A 131 -5.25 -9.45 12.99
CA THR A 131 -4.47 -9.59 14.20
C THR A 131 -3.12 -10.21 13.91
N VAL A 132 -2.18 -9.97 14.79
CA VAL A 132 -0.89 -10.65 14.81
C VAL A 132 -0.83 -11.49 16.06
N ALA A 133 -0.52 -12.77 15.90
CA ALA A 133 -0.25 -13.68 17.00
C ALA A 133 1.19 -14.18 16.89
N GLY A 134 1.87 -14.36 18.01
CA GLY A 134 3.24 -14.89 18.09
C GLY A 134 3.46 -15.62 19.40
N GLN A 135 4.49 -16.42 19.43
CA GLN A 135 4.98 -17.11 20.62
C GLN A 135 6.34 -16.56 21.01
#